data_df8887019a6254cd2ddab5776786059f
#
_entry.id   df8887019a6254cd2ddab5776786059f
#
_cell.length_a   1.000
_cell.length_b   1.000
_cell.length_c   1.000
_cell.angle_alpha   90.00
_cell.angle_beta   90.00
_cell.angle_gamma   90.00
#
_symmetry.space_group_name_H-M   'P 1'
#
loop_
_entity.id
_entity.type
_entity.pdbx_description
1 polymer ?
#
loop_
_entity_poly.entity_id
_entity_poly.type
_entity_poly.pdbx_seq_one_letter_code
_entity_poly.pdbx_strand_id
1 'polypeptide(L)'
;MSLRVTLVTAARSSSLLAERFDDDRPLDEAGWYEVQQAAPALIPLGAAELRYCSPTPRSRATGTALGYAPLAQPALRDCDMGRWRGLTLAEVAALEPAAVNAWLTDARSAPHGGEPLLAFITRVGNWLDTRPAEDGSIVAVAEPSVVRAALVYALKAPPATYWNVDVRPLSTVTLTGRPGLWHLHLDTALH
;
A
#
# COMPACT_ATOMS: atom_id res chain seq x y z
N MET A 1 -10.48 7.34 -23.14
CA MET A 1 -10.81 7.89 -21.82
C MET A 1 -10.20 6.95 -20.80
N SER A 2 -9.56 7.46 -19.77
CA SER A 2 -8.78 6.66 -18.82
C SER A 2 -9.09 7.04 -17.39
N LEU A 3 -9.29 6.03 -16.56
CA LEU A 3 -9.41 6.16 -15.12
C LEU A 3 -8.06 6.61 -14.53
N ARG A 4 -8.09 7.54 -13.58
CA ARG A 4 -6.93 7.96 -12.78
C ARG A 4 -7.07 7.40 -11.38
N VAL A 5 -6.09 6.63 -10.94
CA VAL A 5 -6.00 6.12 -9.58
C VAL A 5 -4.76 6.69 -8.91
N THR A 6 -4.93 7.47 -7.85
CA THR A 6 -3.83 7.97 -7.03
C THR A 6 -3.80 7.18 -5.72
N LEU A 7 -2.72 6.47 -5.50
CA LEU A 7 -2.44 5.77 -4.25
C LEU A 7 -1.65 6.70 -3.33
N VAL A 8 -2.12 6.88 -2.10
CA VAL A 8 -1.45 7.64 -1.05
C VAL A 8 -1.02 6.65 0.02
N THR A 9 0.27 6.62 0.34
CA THR A 9 0.75 5.74 1.40
C THR A 9 0.36 6.26 2.78
N ALA A 10 -0.13 5.37 3.62
CA ALA A 10 -0.44 5.68 5.01
C ALA A 10 0.80 6.18 5.76
N ALA A 11 0.60 7.05 6.74
CA ALA A 11 1.63 7.41 7.68
C ALA A 11 2.00 6.19 8.55
N ARG A 12 3.22 6.17 9.06
CA ARG A 12 3.68 5.11 9.96
C ARG A 12 3.27 5.38 11.41
N SER A 13 3.27 4.33 12.20
CA SER A 13 2.95 4.44 13.63
C SER A 13 4.05 5.13 14.42
N SER A 14 5.32 4.98 14.04
CA SER A 14 6.47 5.65 14.64
C SER A 14 7.66 5.63 13.71
N SER A 15 8.40 6.73 13.67
CA SER A 15 9.69 6.81 12.98
C SER A 15 10.82 6.11 13.75
N LEU A 16 10.62 5.88 15.05
CA LEU A 16 11.64 5.32 15.95
C LEU A 16 11.51 3.81 16.15
N LEU A 17 10.37 3.22 15.80
CA LEU A 17 10.14 1.79 15.98
C LEU A 17 10.39 1.05 14.66
N ALA A 18 11.02 -0.11 14.75
CA ALA A 18 11.16 -1.01 13.62
C ALA A 18 9.78 -1.39 13.05
N GLU A 19 9.69 -1.46 11.73
CA GLU A 19 8.46 -1.92 11.07
C GLU A 19 8.15 -3.36 11.47
N ARG A 20 6.88 -3.59 11.79
CA ARG A 20 6.36 -4.91 12.12
C ARG A 20 5.42 -5.38 11.02
N PHE A 21 5.41 -6.67 10.76
CA PHE A 21 4.53 -7.25 9.76
C PHE A 21 3.06 -7.13 10.18
N ASP A 22 2.22 -6.70 9.24
CA ASP A 22 0.74 -6.76 9.34
C ASP A 22 0.23 -6.38 10.74
N ASP A 23 0.73 -5.28 11.31
CA ASP A 23 0.29 -4.84 12.61
C ASP A 23 -0.86 -3.82 12.52
N ASP A 24 -1.80 -3.89 13.46
CA ASP A 24 -2.96 -2.99 13.54
C ASP A 24 -2.71 -1.80 14.47
N ARG A 25 -1.45 -1.41 14.69
CA ARG A 25 -1.16 -0.22 15.51
C ARG A 25 -1.70 1.04 14.85
N PRO A 26 -2.39 1.91 15.63
CA PRO A 26 -2.84 3.20 15.12
C PRO A 26 -1.66 4.15 14.89
N LEU A 27 -1.93 5.32 14.32
CA LEU A 27 -0.96 6.41 14.30
C LEU A 27 -0.63 6.84 15.73
N ASP A 28 0.65 7.03 15.98
CA ASP A 28 1.14 7.69 17.18
C ASP A 28 1.32 9.22 16.95
N GLU A 29 1.82 9.92 17.97
CA GLU A 29 2.03 11.36 17.90
C GLU A 29 2.94 11.77 16.72
N ALA A 30 3.99 10.99 16.45
CA ALA A 30 4.91 11.24 15.34
C ALA A 30 4.21 11.06 13.98
N GLY A 31 3.40 10.00 13.84
CA GLY A 31 2.62 9.77 12.63
C GLY A 31 1.59 10.87 12.37
N TRP A 32 0.90 11.35 13.40
CA TRP A 32 -0.01 12.48 13.29
C TRP A 32 0.70 13.76 12.86
N TYR A 33 1.87 14.02 13.42
CA TYR A 33 2.69 15.17 13.02
C TYR A 33 3.11 15.08 11.55
N GLU A 34 3.58 13.93 11.08
CA GLU A 34 3.95 13.70 9.67
C GLU A 34 2.77 13.95 8.73
N VAL A 35 1.56 13.49 9.09
CA VAL A 35 0.34 13.76 8.30
C VAL A 35 0.06 15.25 8.20
N GLN A 36 0.18 15.99 9.29
CA GLN A 36 -0.04 17.44 9.30
C GLN A 36 0.96 18.18 8.41
N GLN A 37 2.22 17.75 8.38
CA GLN A 37 3.24 18.33 7.50
C GLN A 37 2.96 18.05 6.02
N ALA A 38 2.46 16.86 5.69
CA ALA A 38 2.15 16.46 4.32
C ALA A 38 0.77 16.99 3.83
N ALA A 39 -0.12 17.38 4.75
CA ALA A 39 -1.50 17.73 4.45
C ALA A 39 -1.67 18.79 3.33
N PRO A 40 -0.90 19.88 3.27
CA PRO A 40 -1.06 20.87 2.21
C PRO A 40 -0.93 20.30 0.79
N ALA A 41 -0.04 19.33 0.61
CA ALA A 41 0.16 18.66 -0.69
C ALA A 41 -0.89 17.57 -0.97
N LEU A 42 -1.39 16.90 0.07
CA LEU A 42 -2.25 15.73 -0.08
C LEU A 42 -3.75 16.04 -0.04
N ILE A 43 -4.18 17.03 0.73
CA ILE A 43 -5.60 17.41 0.85
C ILE A 43 -6.29 17.60 -0.52
N PRO A 44 -5.67 18.25 -1.53
CA PRO A 44 -6.31 18.44 -2.83
C PRO A 44 -6.69 17.12 -3.54
N LEU A 45 -6.02 16.02 -3.24
CA LEU A 45 -6.34 14.71 -3.82
C LEU A 45 -7.71 14.19 -3.38
N GLY A 46 -8.24 14.70 -2.27
CA GLY A 46 -9.59 14.40 -1.78
C GLY A 46 -10.73 14.89 -2.69
N ALA A 47 -10.42 15.71 -3.69
CA ALA A 47 -11.38 16.07 -4.73
C ALA A 47 -11.71 14.93 -5.70
N ALA A 48 -11.04 13.78 -5.59
CA ALA A 48 -11.35 12.58 -6.36
C ALA A 48 -12.80 12.14 -6.16
N GLU A 49 -13.41 11.63 -7.23
CA GLU A 49 -14.82 11.19 -7.22
C GLU A 49 -15.05 10.01 -6.27
N LEU A 50 -14.11 9.07 -6.23
CA LEU A 50 -14.15 7.92 -5.33
C LEU A 50 -12.94 7.95 -4.39
N ARG A 51 -13.20 7.69 -3.12
CA ARG A 51 -12.21 7.76 -2.05
C ARG A 51 -12.25 6.49 -1.24
N TYR A 52 -11.13 5.78 -1.23
CA TYR A 52 -10.99 4.49 -0.58
C TYR A 52 -9.83 4.47 0.40
N CYS A 53 -9.80 3.49 1.28
CA CYS A 53 -8.64 3.18 2.12
C CYS A 53 -8.56 1.68 2.41
N SER A 54 -7.37 1.24 2.78
CA SER A 54 -7.17 -0.03 3.47
C SER A 54 -7.97 -0.02 4.78
N PRO A 55 -8.49 -1.18 5.23
CA PRO A 55 -9.24 -1.25 6.49
C PRO A 55 -8.37 -1.09 7.75
N THR A 56 -7.06 -0.96 7.62
CA THR A 56 -6.16 -0.82 8.77
C THR A 56 -6.36 0.50 9.51
N PRO A 57 -6.11 0.55 10.83
CA PRO A 57 -6.26 1.78 11.61
C PRO A 57 -5.43 2.95 11.06
N ARG A 58 -4.19 2.71 10.63
CA ARG A 58 -3.30 3.76 10.08
C ARG A 58 -3.83 4.36 8.79
N SER A 59 -4.27 3.52 7.86
CA SER A 59 -4.80 3.98 6.57
C SER A 59 -6.09 4.75 6.75
N ARG A 60 -6.98 4.29 7.63
CA ARG A 60 -8.22 5.00 7.97
C ARG A 60 -7.92 6.35 8.62
N ALA A 61 -7.03 6.38 9.61
CA ALA A 61 -6.67 7.60 10.31
C ALA A 61 -6.00 8.62 9.36
N THR A 62 -5.08 8.17 8.51
CA THR A 62 -4.44 9.02 7.51
C THR A 62 -5.49 9.63 6.56
N GLY A 63 -6.37 8.82 5.98
CA GLY A 63 -7.40 9.30 5.07
C GLY A 63 -8.40 10.25 5.73
N THR A 64 -8.80 9.99 6.97
CA THR A 64 -9.67 10.87 7.76
C THR A 64 -9.01 12.19 8.07
N ALA A 65 -7.74 12.18 8.49
CA ALA A 65 -6.98 13.40 8.78
C ALA A 65 -6.77 14.29 7.54
N LEU A 66 -6.69 13.68 6.35
CA LEU A 66 -6.63 14.40 5.08
C LEU A 66 -8.02 14.87 4.57
N GLY A 67 -9.08 14.60 5.30
CA GLY A 67 -10.44 15.01 4.95
C GLY A 67 -11.09 14.18 3.82
N TYR A 68 -10.56 13.00 3.51
CA TYR A 68 -11.07 12.18 2.41
C TYR A 68 -12.39 11.47 2.74
N ALA A 69 -12.67 11.19 4.02
CA ALA A 69 -13.79 10.32 4.44
C ALA A 69 -13.86 9.02 3.63
N PRO A 70 -12.77 8.24 3.56
CA PRO A 70 -12.65 7.15 2.60
C PRO A 70 -13.46 5.92 3.02
N LEU A 71 -13.95 5.16 2.03
CA LEU A 71 -14.57 3.86 2.26
C LEU A 71 -13.49 2.78 2.34
N ALA A 72 -13.54 1.98 3.41
CA ALA A 72 -12.62 0.86 3.57
C ALA A 72 -12.86 -0.22 2.51
N GLN A 73 -11.78 -0.68 1.90
CA GLN A 73 -11.78 -1.73 0.89
C GLN A 73 -10.99 -2.95 1.40
N PRO A 74 -11.65 -4.09 1.68
CA PRO A 74 -10.94 -5.30 2.13
C PRO A 74 -9.83 -5.76 1.18
N ALA A 75 -10.03 -5.53 -0.12
CA ALA A 75 -9.02 -5.86 -1.14
C ALA A 75 -7.73 -5.03 -1.05
N LEU A 76 -7.73 -3.91 -0.34
CA LEU A 76 -6.56 -3.07 -0.07
C LEU A 76 -5.91 -3.37 1.29
N ARG A 77 -6.32 -4.43 1.97
CA ARG A 77 -5.69 -4.85 3.21
C ARG A 77 -4.23 -5.21 2.97
N ASP A 78 -3.40 -5.00 3.99
CA ASP A 78 -2.02 -5.47 3.99
C ASP A 78 -1.92 -6.99 3.79
N CYS A 79 -0.74 -7.48 3.40
CA CYS A 79 -0.49 -8.91 3.25
C CYS A 79 -0.70 -9.64 4.58
N ASP A 80 -1.45 -10.73 4.56
CA ASP A 80 -1.60 -11.59 5.73
C ASP A 80 -0.29 -12.33 5.99
N MET A 81 0.40 -11.94 7.04
CA MET A 81 1.70 -12.49 7.43
C MET A 81 1.60 -13.64 8.44
N GLY A 82 0.38 -14.16 8.68
CA GLY A 82 0.17 -15.34 9.53
C GLY A 82 0.87 -15.21 10.89
N ARG A 83 1.68 -16.21 11.26
CA ARG A 83 2.39 -16.23 12.55
C ARG A 83 3.49 -15.18 12.69
N TRP A 84 3.92 -14.53 11.60
CA TRP A 84 4.89 -13.42 11.66
C TRP A 84 4.23 -12.08 11.99
N ARG A 85 2.92 -12.04 12.02
CA ARG A 85 2.18 -10.84 12.37
C ARG A 85 2.66 -10.23 13.69
N GLY A 86 2.94 -8.94 13.68
CA GLY A 86 3.41 -8.20 14.84
C GLY A 86 4.91 -8.37 15.15
N LEU A 87 5.63 -9.22 14.42
CA LEU A 87 7.07 -9.37 14.52
C LEU A 87 7.80 -8.45 13.53
N THR A 88 9.04 -8.13 13.83
CA THR A 88 9.94 -7.47 12.88
C THR A 88 10.63 -8.50 11.99
N LEU A 89 11.14 -8.06 10.83
CA LEU A 89 11.95 -8.93 9.97
C LEU A 89 13.19 -9.47 10.72
N ALA A 90 13.82 -8.67 11.56
CA ALA A 90 14.98 -9.12 12.34
C ALA A 90 14.64 -10.21 13.35
N GLU A 91 13.50 -10.09 14.04
CA GLU A 91 13.00 -11.11 14.96
C GLU A 91 12.70 -12.43 14.22
N VAL A 92 12.04 -12.36 13.08
CA VAL A 92 11.73 -13.54 12.28
C VAL A 92 13.01 -14.16 11.68
N ALA A 93 13.94 -13.36 11.17
CA ALA A 93 15.19 -13.85 10.62
C ALA A 93 16.07 -14.55 11.66
N ALA A 94 16.02 -14.12 12.91
CA ALA A 94 16.71 -14.79 14.01
C ALA A 94 16.07 -16.15 14.37
N LEU A 95 14.75 -16.27 14.27
CA LEU A 95 14.01 -17.48 14.65
C LEU A 95 13.88 -18.48 13.48
N GLU A 96 13.62 -18.00 12.28
CA GLU A 96 13.26 -18.80 11.11
C GLU A 96 14.03 -18.36 9.85
N PRO A 97 15.37 -18.37 9.81
CA PRO A 97 16.14 -17.85 8.68
C PRO A 97 15.84 -18.55 7.34
N ALA A 98 15.60 -19.86 7.36
CA ALA A 98 15.24 -20.61 6.16
C ALA A 98 13.86 -20.23 5.63
N ALA A 99 12.90 -19.96 6.51
CA ALA A 99 11.56 -19.50 6.13
C ALA A 99 11.61 -18.09 5.51
N VAL A 100 12.43 -17.19 6.06
CA VAL A 100 12.64 -15.86 5.48
C VAL A 100 13.25 -15.97 4.09
N ASN A 101 14.24 -16.84 3.89
CA ASN A 101 14.82 -17.06 2.57
C ASN A 101 13.78 -17.58 1.57
N ALA A 102 12.97 -18.56 1.95
CA ALA A 102 11.89 -19.07 1.10
C ALA A 102 10.89 -17.96 0.72
N TRP A 103 10.49 -17.14 1.67
CA TRP A 103 9.58 -16.01 1.45
C TRP A 103 10.16 -14.97 0.48
N LEU A 104 11.45 -14.66 0.56
CA LEU A 104 12.12 -13.69 -0.31
C LEU A 104 12.37 -14.21 -1.73
N THR A 105 12.51 -15.52 -1.90
CA THR A 105 12.95 -16.13 -3.18
C THR A 105 11.82 -16.80 -3.96
N ASP A 106 10.72 -17.18 -3.30
CA ASP A 106 9.58 -17.82 -3.94
C ASP A 106 8.27 -17.08 -3.60
N ALA A 107 7.75 -16.33 -4.57
CA ALA A 107 6.51 -15.56 -4.42
C ALA A 107 5.26 -16.43 -4.15
N ARG A 108 5.32 -17.73 -4.39
CA ARG A 108 4.23 -18.68 -4.11
C ARG A 108 4.32 -19.27 -2.71
N SER A 109 5.45 -19.08 -2.04
CA SER A 109 5.68 -19.57 -0.69
C SER A 109 4.97 -18.69 0.33
N ALA A 110 4.34 -19.31 1.33
CA ALA A 110 3.79 -18.63 2.50
C ALA A 110 4.29 -19.34 3.77
N PRO A 111 5.59 -19.29 4.08
CA PRO A 111 6.17 -20.02 5.21
C PRO A 111 5.61 -19.55 6.55
N HIS A 112 5.06 -18.34 6.61
CA HIS A 112 4.36 -17.77 7.77
C HIS A 112 2.93 -18.30 7.97
N GLY A 113 2.38 -19.07 7.02
CA GLY A 113 1.02 -19.60 7.08
C GLY A 113 -0.09 -18.61 6.72
N GLY A 114 0.27 -17.46 6.19
CA GLY A 114 -0.67 -16.44 5.70
C GLY A 114 -0.77 -16.42 4.17
N GLU A 115 -0.75 -15.23 3.58
CA GLU A 115 -0.95 -15.00 2.15
C GLU A 115 0.40 -15.02 1.40
N PRO A 116 0.56 -15.84 0.33
CA PRO A 116 1.73 -15.77 -0.53
C PRO A 116 1.84 -14.39 -1.21
N LEU A 117 3.06 -13.92 -1.45
CA LEU A 117 3.30 -12.64 -2.13
C LEU A 117 2.56 -12.55 -3.48
N LEU A 118 2.58 -13.62 -4.28
CA LEU A 118 1.88 -13.65 -5.56
C LEU A 118 0.37 -13.48 -5.42
N ALA A 119 -0.24 -14.13 -4.42
CA ALA A 119 -1.67 -13.97 -4.13
C ALA A 119 -2.01 -12.54 -3.69
N PHE A 120 -1.16 -11.94 -2.86
CA PHE A 120 -1.28 -10.55 -2.44
C PHE A 120 -1.23 -9.58 -3.62
N ILE A 121 -0.21 -9.70 -4.49
CA ILE A 121 -0.09 -8.88 -5.71
C ILE A 121 -1.33 -9.03 -6.60
N THR A 122 -1.80 -10.26 -6.79
CA THR A 122 -2.99 -10.55 -7.59
C THR A 122 -4.25 -9.95 -6.98
N ARG A 123 -4.43 -10.04 -5.67
CA ARG A 123 -5.59 -9.47 -4.99
C ARG A 123 -5.67 -7.95 -5.14
N VAL A 124 -4.56 -7.26 -4.94
CA VAL A 124 -4.47 -5.80 -5.12
C VAL A 124 -4.68 -5.42 -6.59
N GLY A 125 -4.07 -6.16 -7.51
CA GLY A 125 -4.24 -5.95 -8.95
C GLY A 125 -5.68 -6.16 -9.42
N ASN A 126 -6.34 -7.19 -8.94
CA ASN A 126 -7.76 -7.41 -9.24
C ASN A 126 -8.64 -6.25 -8.74
N TRP A 127 -8.29 -5.64 -7.60
CA TRP A 127 -8.98 -4.44 -7.16
C TRP A 127 -8.83 -3.30 -8.17
N LEU A 128 -7.65 -3.06 -8.72
CA LEU A 128 -7.45 -2.07 -9.78
C LEU A 128 -8.31 -2.39 -11.00
N ASP A 129 -8.33 -3.63 -11.46
CA ASP A 129 -9.01 -4.06 -12.68
C ASP A 129 -10.54 -4.16 -12.54
N THR A 130 -11.06 -4.16 -11.31
CA THR A 130 -12.50 -4.12 -11.06
C THR A 130 -13.06 -2.70 -10.88
N ARG A 131 -12.25 -1.68 -11.06
CA ARG A 131 -12.74 -0.30 -11.03
C ARG A 131 -13.54 0.01 -12.30
N PRO A 132 -14.55 0.91 -12.21
CA PRO A 132 -15.30 1.32 -13.39
C PRO A 132 -14.35 1.80 -14.50
N ALA A 133 -14.61 1.34 -15.72
CA ALA A 133 -13.80 1.72 -16.89
C ALA A 133 -14.12 3.12 -17.41
N GLU A 134 -15.03 3.83 -16.76
CA GLU A 134 -15.42 5.18 -17.10
C GLU A 134 -14.34 6.18 -16.66
N ASP A 135 -14.30 7.31 -17.34
CA ASP A 135 -13.42 8.40 -16.94
C ASP A 135 -13.77 8.85 -15.53
N GLY A 136 -12.77 8.96 -14.71
CA GLY A 136 -12.97 9.36 -13.34
C GLY A 136 -11.66 9.39 -12.57
N SER A 137 -11.74 9.81 -11.33
CA SER A 137 -10.60 9.87 -10.43
C SER A 137 -10.89 9.14 -9.13
N ILE A 138 -9.89 8.37 -8.70
CA ILE A 138 -9.91 7.63 -7.44
C ILE A 138 -8.69 8.04 -6.63
N VAL A 139 -8.88 8.27 -5.33
CA VAL A 139 -7.81 8.30 -4.35
C VAL A 139 -7.96 7.13 -3.39
N ALA A 140 -6.88 6.45 -3.07
CA ALA A 140 -6.89 5.35 -2.11
C ALA A 140 -5.69 5.43 -1.17
N VAL A 141 -5.95 5.36 0.13
CA VAL A 141 -4.92 5.35 1.17
C VAL A 141 -4.64 3.91 1.58
N ALA A 142 -3.39 3.49 1.50
CA ALA A 142 -2.99 2.13 1.86
C ALA A 142 -1.54 2.07 2.36
N GLU A 143 -1.17 0.94 2.93
CA GLU A 143 0.20 0.68 3.37
C GLU A 143 1.20 0.66 2.20
N PRO A 144 2.49 0.95 2.44
CA PRO A 144 3.53 0.86 1.43
C PRO A 144 3.57 -0.49 0.70
N SER A 145 3.31 -1.59 1.40
CA SER A 145 3.21 -2.94 0.84
C SER A 145 2.15 -3.07 -0.24
N VAL A 146 0.97 -2.49 -0.02
CA VAL A 146 -0.14 -2.49 -0.97
C VAL A 146 0.22 -1.67 -2.22
N VAL A 147 0.87 -0.52 -2.02
CA VAL A 147 1.31 0.32 -3.15
C VAL A 147 2.36 -0.39 -3.99
N ARG A 148 3.32 -1.09 -3.36
CA ARG A 148 4.29 -1.96 -4.08
C ARG A 148 3.58 -3.03 -4.90
N ALA A 149 2.61 -3.72 -4.31
CA ALA A 149 1.84 -4.76 -4.98
C ALA A 149 1.08 -4.20 -6.18
N ALA A 150 0.44 -3.05 -6.03
CA ALA A 150 -0.24 -2.35 -7.11
C ALA A 150 0.69 -1.99 -8.27
N LEU A 151 1.90 -1.49 -7.97
CA LEU A 151 2.91 -1.15 -8.97
C LEU A 151 3.41 -2.37 -9.73
N VAL A 152 3.76 -3.44 -9.03
CA VAL A 152 4.23 -4.69 -9.65
C VAL A 152 3.17 -5.24 -10.60
N TYR A 153 1.91 -5.25 -10.17
CA TYR A 153 0.80 -5.69 -11.01
C TYR A 153 0.58 -4.79 -12.22
N ALA A 154 0.46 -3.48 -12.00
CA ALA A 154 0.16 -2.51 -13.05
C ALA A 154 1.23 -2.49 -14.15
N LEU A 155 2.50 -2.63 -13.78
CA LEU A 155 3.63 -2.67 -14.70
C LEU A 155 3.89 -4.06 -15.29
N LYS A 156 3.10 -5.06 -14.92
CA LYS A 156 3.30 -6.47 -15.34
C LYS A 156 4.73 -6.97 -15.04
N ALA A 157 5.30 -6.46 -13.95
CA ALA A 157 6.64 -6.81 -13.55
C ALA A 157 6.68 -8.20 -12.88
N PRO A 158 7.82 -8.90 -12.92
CA PRO A 158 7.99 -10.13 -12.15
C PRO A 158 7.73 -9.90 -10.65
N PRO A 159 7.12 -10.84 -9.92
CA PRO A 159 6.85 -10.68 -8.49
C PRO A 159 8.07 -10.29 -7.66
N ALA A 160 9.26 -10.75 -8.00
CA ALA A 160 10.51 -10.39 -7.33
C ALA A 160 10.82 -8.88 -7.36
N THR A 161 10.27 -8.14 -8.32
CA THR A 161 10.38 -6.67 -8.39
C THR A 161 9.80 -5.99 -7.16
N TYR A 162 8.87 -6.64 -6.45
CA TYR A 162 8.29 -6.12 -5.22
C TYR A 162 9.35 -5.71 -4.18
N TRP A 163 10.43 -6.47 -4.08
CA TRP A 163 11.52 -6.21 -3.14
C TRP A 163 12.42 -5.04 -3.54
N ASN A 164 12.35 -4.61 -4.80
CA ASN A 164 13.18 -3.54 -5.36
C ASN A 164 12.45 -2.19 -5.44
N VAL A 165 11.18 -2.14 -5.03
CA VAL A 165 10.39 -0.90 -5.04
C VAL A 165 10.40 -0.31 -3.63
N ASP A 166 11.01 0.86 -3.48
CA ASP A 166 10.96 1.62 -2.24
C ASP A 166 9.76 2.58 -2.28
N VAL A 167 8.88 2.45 -1.29
CA VAL A 167 7.69 3.30 -1.15
C VAL A 167 7.69 3.90 0.25
N ARG A 168 7.80 5.21 0.32
CA ARG A 168 7.84 5.95 1.59
C ARG A 168 6.44 6.23 2.11
N PRO A 169 6.25 6.34 3.42
CA PRO A 169 5.01 6.87 4.00
C PRO A 169 4.67 8.25 3.43
N LEU A 170 3.37 8.54 3.31
CA LEU A 170 2.83 9.81 2.82
C LEU A 170 3.35 10.24 1.43
N SER A 171 3.78 9.27 0.63
CA SER A 171 4.08 9.48 -0.79
C SER A 171 2.87 9.18 -1.66
N THR A 172 2.93 9.59 -2.92
CA THR A 172 1.86 9.37 -3.89
C THR A 172 2.37 8.63 -5.11
N VAL A 173 1.51 7.77 -5.64
CA VAL A 173 1.72 7.08 -6.92
C VAL A 173 0.46 7.24 -7.75
N THR A 174 0.59 7.72 -8.97
CA THR A 174 -0.54 7.90 -9.90
C THR A 174 -0.46 6.89 -11.04
N LEU A 175 -1.53 6.12 -11.18
CA LEU A 175 -1.76 5.23 -12.31
C LEU A 175 -2.89 5.77 -13.17
N THR A 176 -2.74 5.74 -14.49
CA THR A 176 -3.85 6.01 -15.41
C THR A 176 -4.01 4.86 -16.36
N GLY A 177 -5.25 4.60 -16.75
CA GLY A 177 -5.48 3.49 -17.67
C GLY A 177 -6.87 2.90 -17.60
N ARG A 178 -6.94 1.63 -17.84
CA ARG A 178 -8.15 0.79 -17.79
C ARG A 178 -7.76 -0.61 -17.33
N PRO A 179 -8.71 -1.45 -16.95
CA PRO A 179 -8.43 -2.84 -16.57
C PRO A 179 -7.46 -3.54 -17.52
N GLY A 180 -6.40 -4.12 -16.98
CA GLY A 180 -5.34 -4.81 -17.71
C GLY A 180 -4.33 -3.93 -18.46
N LEU A 181 -4.49 -2.61 -18.46
CA LEU A 181 -3.57 -1.67 -19.11
C LEU A 181 -3.41 -0.39 -18.29
N TRP A 182 -2.38 -0.36 -17.45
CA TRP A 182 -2.06 0.75 -16.57
C TRP A 182 -0.75 1.41 -16.94
N HIS A 183 -0.67 2.71 -16.77
CA HIS A 183 0.52 3.54 -16.98
C HIS A 183 0.86 4.24 -15.67
N LEU A 184 2.10 4.12 -15.23
CA LEU A 184 2.63 4.84 -14.07
C LEU A 184 3.02 6.25 -14.48
N HIS A 185 2.54 7.24 -13.75
CA HIS A 185 2.98 8.62 -13.84
C HIS A 185 3.94 8.95 -12.70
N LEU A 186 5.12 9.43 -13.08
CA LEU A 186 6.07 10.02 -12.14
C LEU A 186 5.84 11.52 -12.16
N ASP A 187 5.22 12.05 -11.12
CA ASP A 187 5.06 13.48 -10.98
C ASP A 187 6.45 14.09 -10.72
N THR A 188 6.84 15.04 -11.54
CA THR A 188 8.01 15.87 -11.28
C THR A 188 7.68 16.72 -10.04
N ALA A 189 8.48 16.57 -8.99
CA ALA A 189 8.39 17.47 -7.85
C ALA A 189 8.52 18.91 -8.36
N LEU A 190 7.46 19.68 -8.20
CA LEU A 190 7.54 21.13 -8.40
C LEU A 190 8.47 21.67 -7.30
N HIS A 191 9.61 22.19 -7.74
CA HIS A 191 10.55 22.89 -6.88
C HIS A 191 9.99 24.21 -6.41
#